data_f511fa95bcf9f67fd0763bda6437947f
#
_entry.id   f511fa95bcf9f67fd0763bda6437947f
#
_cell.length_a   1.000
_cell.length_b   1.000
_cell.length_c   1.000
_cell.angle_alpha   90.00
_cell.angle_beta   90.00
_cell.angle_gamma   90.00
#
_symmetry.space_group_name_H-M   'P 1'
#
loop_
_entity.id
_entity.type
_entity.pdbx_description
1 polymer ?
#
loop_
_entity_poly.entity_id
_entity_poly.type
_entity_poly.pdbx_seq_one_letter_code
_entity_poly.pdbx_strand_id
1 'polypeptide(L)'
;MNRLQGKVAIITGGNAGIGEAIAKLFADEGAHVVVTGRRKEELDRVVKGIGVNGGRALAVAGSVTDEAHVQDVVAQTTRTFGKVHILVNNAGIGDFGKRLHETDDATWAKVLDINLT
;
A
#
# COMPACT_ATOMS: atom_id res chain seq x y z
N MET A 1 -13.79 14.03 -0.57
CA MET A 1 -14.94 13.12 -0.80
C MET A 1 -14.50 11.68 -0.55
N ASN A 2 -15.43 10.83 -0.14
CA ASN A 2 -15.09 9.47 0.28
C ASN A 2 -15.31 8.43 -0.82
N ARG A 3 -14.69 8.63 -1.97
CA ARG A 3 -14.85 7.75 -3.14
C ARG A 3 -14.27 6.36 -2.93
N LEU A 4 -13.31 6.24 -2.02
CA LEU A 4 -12.63 4.97 -1.74
C LEU A 4 -12.95 4.47 -0.33
N GLN A 5 -14.06 4.90 0.23
CA GLN A 5 -14.45 4.55 1.60
C GLN A 5 -14.43 3.04 1.80
N GLY A 6 -13.68 2.58 2.78
CA GLY A 6 -13.56 1.17 3.11
C GLY A 6 -12.68 0.34 2.20
N LYS A 7 -12.11 0.94 1.16
CA LYS A 7 -11.15 0.23 0.29
C LYS A 7 -9.78 0.16 0.93
N VAL A 8 -9.03 -0.88 0.61
CA VAL A 8 -7.67 -1.08 1.12
C VAL A 8 -6.71 -1.03 -0.07
N ALA A 9 -5.74 -0.13 0.00
CA ALA A 9 -4.76 0.07 -1.08
C ALA A 9 -3.35 -0.16 -0.56
N ILE A 10 -2.57 -0.92 -1.33
CA ILE A 10 -1.12 -1.07 -1.09
C ILE A 10 -0.41 -0.22 -2.13
N ILE A 11 0.51 0.64 -1.68
CA ILE A 11 1.27 1.53 -2.55
C ILE A 11 2.75 1.27 -2.36
N THR A 12 3.40 0.75 -3.41
CA THR A 12 4.85 0.56 -3.39
C THR A 12 5.54 1.87 -3.70
N GLY A 13 6.69 2.12 -3.07
CA GLY A 13 7.38 3.39 -3.22
C GLY A 13 6.60 4.56 -2.64
N GLY A 14 5.79 4.32 -1.61
CA GLY A 14 4.96 5.34 -0.99
C GLY A 14 5.70 6.38 -0.18
N ASN A 15 7.01 6.24 -0.06
CA ASN A 15 7.85 7.09 0.79
C ASN A 15 8.33 8.38 0.12
N ALA A 16 8.08 8.59 -1.16
CA ALA A 16 8.56 9.79 -1.86
C ALA A 16 7.77 10.07 -3.13
N GLY A 17 7.77 11.35 -3.53
CA GLY A 17 7.28 11.77 -4.82
C GLY A 17 5.83 11.38 -5.11
N ILE A 18 5.63 10.76 -6.25
CA ILE A 18 4.29 10.38 -6.74
C ILE A 18 3.61 9.38 -5.79
N GLY A 19 4.38 8.42 -5.26
CA GLY A 19 3.82 7.41 -4.34
C GLY A 19 3.26 8.04 -3.07
N GLU A 20 3.96 9.00 -2.49
CA GLU A 20 3.48 9.73 -1.32
C GLU A 20 2.21 10.52 -1.65
N ALA A 21 2.19 11.20 -2.78
CA ALA A 21 1.04 12.00 -3.21
C ALA A 21 -0.20 11.12 -3.39
N ILE A 22 -0.03 9.95 -4.01
CA ILE A 22 -1.12 9.00 -4.22
C ILE A 22 -1.63 8.45 -2.88
N ALA A 23 -0.72 8.12 -1.96
CA ALA A 23 -1.10 7.61 -0.63
C ALA A 23 -1.98 8.63 0.10
N LYS A 24 -1.59 9.90 0.08
CA LYS A 24 -2.36 10.97 0.72
C LYS A 24 -3.70 11.18 0.06
N LEU A 25 -3.74 11.16 -1.27
CA LEU A 25 -4.97 11.32 -2.03
C LEU A 25 -5.94 10.19 -1.72
N PHE A 26 -5.47 8.94 -1.73
CA PHE A 26 -6.31 7.78 -1.45
C PHE A 26 -6.85 7.82 -0.02
N ALA A 27 -6.02 8.22 0.94
CA ALA A 27 -6.46 8.35 2.33
C ALA A 27 -7.53 9.42 2.46
N ASP A 28 -7.39 10.54 1.76
CA ASP A 28 -8.39 11.62 1.75
C ASP A 28 -9.72 11.14 1.17
N GLU A 29 -9.68 10.16 0.27
CA GLU A 29 -10.89 9.58 -0.31
C GLU A 29 -11.47 8.43 0.52
N GLY A 30 -10.93 8.19 1.70
CA GLY A 30 -11.46 7.21 2.65
C GLY A 30 -10.82 5.83 2.60
N ALA A 31 -9.77 5.63 1.79
CA ALA A 31 -9.08 4.36 1.74
C ALA A 31 -8.21 4.13 2.97
N HIS A 32 -8.06 2.86 3.34
CA HIS A 32 -7.02 2.43 4.26
C HIS A 32 -5.77 2.15 3.42
N VAL A 33 -4.65 2.80 3.75
CA VAL A 33 -3.48 2.79 2.89
C VAL A 33 -2.33 2.06 3.54
N VAL A 34 -1.69 1.16 2.80
CA VAL A 34 -0.45 0.52 3.21
C VAL A 34 0.65 1.03 2.29
N VAL A 35 1.65 1.69 2.88
CA VAL A 35 2.81 2.17 2.12
C VAL A 35 4.00 1.28 2.39
N THR A 36 4.73 0.91 1.35
CA THR A 36 5.91 0.09 1.48
C THR A 36 7.07 0.65 0.65
N GLY A 37 8.28 0.46 1.15
CA GLY A 37 9.52 0.95 0.57
C GLY A 37 10.67 0.60 1.48
N ARG A 38 11.89 1.04 1.12
CA ARG A 38 13.09 0.66 1.87
C ARG A 38 13.37 1.54 3.08
N ARG A 39 12.89 2.79 3.07
CA ARG A 39 13.25 3.78 4.09
C ARG A 39 12.13 3.91 5.12
N LYS A 40 12.30 3.23 6.24
CA LYS A 40 11.30 3.20 7.29
C LYS A 40 10.93 4.60 7.80
N GLU A 41 11.93 5.46 8.04
CA GLU A 41 11.67 6.81 8.54
C GLU A 41 10.81 7.63 7.60
N GLU A 42 11.03 7.49 6.28
CA GLU A 42 10.23 8.19 5.29
C GLU A 42 8.80 7.67 5.23
N LEU A 43 8.64 6.36 5.31
CA LEU A 43 7.31 5.75 5.35
C LEU A 43 6.55 6.18 6.60
N ASP A 44 7.22 6.18 7.75
CA ASP A 44 6.61 6.59 9.01
C ASP A 44 6.17 8.06 8.96
N ARG A 45 6.94 8.90 8.28
CA ARG A 45 6.58 10.31 8.07
C ARG A 45 5.28 10.43 7.25
N VAL A 46 5.16 9.64 6.20
CA VAL A 46 3.96 9.64 5.35
C VAL A 46 2.75 9.17 6.14
N VAL A 47 2.89 8.06 6.87
CA VAL A 47 1.82 7.51 7.69
C VAL A 47 1.37 8.51 8.76
N LYS A 48 2.31 9.17 9.40
CA LYS A 48 1.99 10.20 10.42
C LYS A 48 1.22 11.36 9.79
N GLY A 49 1.63 11.81 8.61
CA GLY A 49 0.94 12.88 7.90
C GLY A 49 -0.49 12.50 7.55
N ILE A 50 -0.72 11.28 7.12
CA ILE A 50 -2.06 10.77 6.83
C ILE A 50 -2.90 10.72 8.11
N GLY A 51 -2.32 10.26 9.21
CA GLY A 51 -3.03 10.16 10.50
C GLY A 51 -3.45 11.52 11.03
N VAL A 52 -2.62 12.54 10.87
CA VAL A 52 -2.94 13.92 11.30
C VAL A 52 -4.21 14.43 10.60
N ASN A 53 -4.42 14.02 9.36
CA ASN A 53 -5.59 14.41 8.58
C ASN A 53 -6.78 13.45 8.74
N GLY A 54 -6.72 12.56 9.74
CA GLY A 54 -7.82 11.65 10.05
C GLY A 54 -7.85 10.36 9.23
N GLY A 55 -6.84 10.14 8.39
CA GLY A 55 -6.75 8.92 7.59
C GLY A 55 -6.15 7.75 8.35
N ARG A 56 -6.21 6.57 7.73
CA ARG A 56 -5.61 5.35 8.27
C ARG A 56 -4.54 4.83 7.33
N ALA A 57 -3.35 4.63 7.87
CA ALA A 57 -2.22 4.14 7.07
C ALA A 57 -1.33 3.24 7.91
N LEU A 58 -0.63 2.34 7.21
CA LEU A 58 0.31 1.40 7.80
C LEU A 58 1.60 1.45 6.97
N ALA A 59 2.73 1.46 7.62
CA ALA A 59 4.03 1.41 6.96
C ALA A 59 4.65 0.03 7.13
N VAL A 60 5.11 -0.56 6.03
CA VAL A 60 5.83 -1.83 6.05
C VAL A 60 7.12 -1.65 5.26
N ALA A 61 8.24 -1.52 5.96
CA ALA A 61 9.54 -1.28 5.32
C ALA A 61 10.17 -2.58 4.83
N GLY A 62 10.80 -2.50 3.66
CA GLY A 62 11.50 -3.62 3.06
C GLY A 62 11.67 -3.45 1.56
N SER A 63 12.32 -4.42 0.92
CA SER A 63 12.56 -4.40 -0.52
C SER A 63 11.44 -5.11 -1.27
N VAL A 64 10.91 -4.49 -2.31
CA VAL A 64 9.89 -5.10 -3.18
C VAL A 64 10.40 -6.30 -3.96
N THR A 65 11.73 -6.51 -3.98
CA THR A 65 12.34 -7.69 -4.64
C THR A 65 12.47 -8.87 -3.68
N ASP A 66 12.25 -8.68 -2.39
CA ASP A 66 12.37 -9.73 -1.39
C ASP A 66 11.00 -10.40 -1.20
N GLU A 67 10.94 -11.69 -1.49
CA GLU A 67 9.70 -12.46 -1.40
C GLU A 67 9.16 -12.50 0.04
N ALA A 68 10.03 -12.61 1.03
CA ALA A 68 9.62 -12.58 2.43
C ALA A 68 8.96 -11.24 2.79
N HIS A 69 9.46 -10.14 2.21
CA HIS A 69 8.86 -8.83 2.42
C HIS A 69 7.47 -8.74 1.78
N VAL A 70 7.30 -9.30 0.57
CA VAL A 70 5.99 -9.33 -0.09
C VAL A 70 4.97 -10.04 0.79
N GLN A 71 5.34 -11.21 1.32
CA GLN A 71 4.47 -11.97 2.23
C GLN A 71 4.17 -11.18 3.50
N ASP A 72 5.15 -10.47 4.05
CA ASP A 72 4.97 -9.65 5.24
C ASP A 72 4.00 -8.50 5.01
N VAL A 73 4.09 -7.84 3.86
CA VAL A 73 3.15 -6.77 3.48
C VAL A 73 1.72 -7.31 3.46
N VAL A 74 1.53 -8.45 2.81
CA VAL A 74 0.20 -9.09 2.73
C VAL A 74 -0.31 -9.46 4.13
N ALA A 75 0.54 -10.09 4.94
CA ALA A 75 0.15 -10.53 6.27
C ALA A 75 -0.25 -9.35 7.16
N GLN A 76 0.53 -8.27 7.16
CA GLN A 76 0.22 -7.09 7.96
C GLN A 76 -1.02 -6.37 7.45
N THR A 77 -1.19 -6.29 6.13
CA THR A 77 -2.37 -5.66 5.53
C THR A 77 -3.64 -6.42 5.90
N THR A 78 -3.61 -7.74 5.76
CA THR A 78 -4.75 -8.59 6.08
C THR A 78 -5.12 -8.51 7.56
N ARG A 79 -4.11 -8.54 8.42
CA ARG A 79 -4.32 -8.49 9.87
C ARG A 79 -4.91 -7.15 10.30
N THR A 80 -4.49 -6.06 9.66
CA THR A 80 -4.88 -4.71 10.07
C THR A 80 -6.17 -4.25 9.38
N PHE A 81 -6.33 -4.51 8.09
CA PHE A 81 -7.40 -3.95 7.28
C PHE A 81 -8.29 -4.97 6.58
N GLY A 82 -7.88 -6.23 6.53
CA GLY A 82 -8.64 -7.26 5.83
C GLY A 82 -8.18 -7.44 4.39
N LYS A 83 -9.10 -7.28 3.44
CA LYS A 83 -8.83 -7.58 2.03
C LYS A 83 -8.15 -6.43 1.30
N VAL A 84 -7.35 -6.77 0.28
CA VAL A 84 -6.74 -5.79 -0.62
C VAL A 84 -7.66 -5.56 -1.82
N HIS A 85 -7.86 -4.30 -2.16
CA HIS A 85 -8.69 -3.89 -3.30
C HIS A 85 -7.88 -3.23 -4.41
N ILE A 86 -6.83 -2.47 -4.04
CA ILE A 86 -6.08 -1.67 -5.00
C ILE A 86 -4.58 -1.89 -4.74
N LEU A 87 -3.83 -2.09 -5.82
CA LEU A 87 -2.37 -2.11 -5.77
C LEU A 87 -1.85 -1.00 -6.68
N VAL A 88 -1.08 -0.08 -6.13
CA VAL A 88 -0.37 0.94 -6.89
C VAL A 88 1.10 0.57 -6.92
N ASN A 89 1.56 0.11 -8.07
CA ASN A 89 2.94 -0.35 -8.25
C ASN A 89 3.80 0.81 -8.77
N ASN A 90 4.22 1.67 -7.84
CA ASN A 90 4.98 2.88 -8.15
C ASN A 90 6.49 2.66 -8.14
N ALA A 91 6.95 1.55 -7.59
CA ALA A 91 8.39 1.27 -7.50
C ALA A 91 9.02 0.82 -8.82
N GLY A 92 8.24 0.68 -9.88
CA GLY A 92 8.72 0.33 -11.20
C GLY A 92 9.15 -1.13 -11.37
N ILE A 93 8.87 -1.97 -10.39
CA ILE A 93 9.22 -3.40 -10.44
C ILE A 93 7.93 -4.19 -10.65
N GLY A 94 7.72 -4.66 -11.89
CA GLY A 94 6.50 -5.35 -12.28
C GLY A 94 6.22 -6.64 -11.54
N ASP A 95 7.25 -7.20 -10.92
CA ASP A 95 7.20 -8.48 -10.22
C ASP A 95 6.39 -8.44 -8.91
N PHE A 96 6.33 -7.28 -8.26
CA PHE A 96 5.69 -7.16 -6.95
C PHE A 96 4.20 -7.51 -7.03
N GLY A 97 3.50 -6.94 -8.00
CA GLY A 97 2.09 -7.22 -8.22
C GLY A 97 1.82 -8.70 -8.51
N LYS A 98 2.66 -9.31 -9.34
CA LYS A 98 2.55 -10.73 -9.64
C LYS A 98 2.73 -11.58 -8.39
N ARG A 99 3.74 -11.29 -7.58
CA ARG A 99 3.99 -12.03 -6.35
C ARG A 99 2.87 -11.87 -5.34
N LEU A 100 2.29 -10.68 -5.25
CA LEU A 100 1.14 -10.46 -4.39
C LEU A 100 -0.03 -11.35 -4.80
N HIS A 101 -0.31 -11.47 -6.09
CA HIS A 101 -1.41 -12.28 -6.61
C HIS A 101 -1.22 -13.78 -6.38
N GLU A 102 -0.02 -14.23 -6.04
CA GLU A 102 0.26 -15.63 -5.73
C GLU A 102 0.00 -15.97 -4.26
N THR A 103 -0.41 -15.00 -3.44
CA THR A 103 -0.71 -15.25 -2.03
C THR A 103 -2.15 -15.76 -1.87
N ASP A 104 -2.56 -15.99 -0.62
CA ASP A 104 -3.87 -16.55 -0.29
C ASP A 104 -5.02 -15.73 -0.92
N ASP A 105 -5.88 -16.41 -1.67
CA ASP A 105 -7.04 -15.80 -2.34
C ASP A 105 -7.98 -15.09 -1.36
N ALA A 106 -8.04 -15.52 -0.11
CA ALA A 106 -8.89 -14.89 0.90
C ALA A 106 -8.49 -13.43 1.19
N THR A 107 -7.25 -13.05 0.84
CA THR A 107 -6.74 -11.70 1.04
C THR A 107 -7.29 -10.70 0.02
N TRP A 108 -7.73 -11.23 -1.14
CA TRP A 108 -8.07 -10.39 -2.29
C TRP A 108 -9.57 -10.28 -2.49
N ALA A 109 -10.07 -9.05 -2.62
CA ALA A 109 -11.46 -8.83 -3.06
C ALA A 109 -11.47 -8.66 -4.57
N LYS A 110 -10.99 -7.53 -5.05
CA LYS A 110 -10.81 -7.25 -6.47
C LYS A 110 -9.65 -6.27 -6.58
N VAL A 111 -8.57 -6.68 -7.22
CA VAL A 111 -7.36 -5.86 -7.25
C VAL A 111 -7.25 -5.15 -8.59
N LEU A 112 -7.14 -3.84 -8.51
CA LEU A 112 -6.77 -2.99 -9.65
C LEU A 112 -5.29 -2.68 -9.51
N ASP A 113 -4.48 -3.20 -10.45
CA ASP A 113 -3.03 -2.99 -10.45
C ASP A 113 -2.71 -1.79 -11.34
N ILE A 114 -2.23 -0.72 -10.72
CA ILE A 114 -1.86 0.51 -11.42
C ILE A 114 -0.35 0.64 -11.42
N ASN A 115 0.24 0.60 -12.63
CA ASN A 115 1.68 0.76 -12.81
C ASN A 115 2.01 2.19 -13.19
N LEU A 116 2.90 2.81 -12.40
CA LEU A 116 3.32 4.20 -12.58
C LEU A 116 4.82 4.30 -12.86
N THR A 117 5.31 3.63 -13.86
CA THR A 117 6.72 3.70 -14.23
C THR A 117 6.99 4.76 -15.28
#